data_3f43521eb87398f6c2b5bbcbb4141b1e
#
_entry.id   3f43521eb87398f6c2b5bbcbb4141b1e
#
_cell.length_a   1.000
_cell.length_b   1.000
_cell.length_c   1.000
_cell.angle_alpha   90.00
_cell.angle_beta   90.00
_cell.angle_gamma   90.00
#
_symmetry.space_group_name_H-M   'P 1'
#
loop_
_entity.id
_entity.type
_entity.pdbx_description
1 polymer ?
#
loop_
_entity_poly.entity_id
_entity_poly.type
_entity_poly.pdbx_seq_one_letter_code
_entity_poly.pdbx_strand_id
1 'polypeptide(L)'
;LYRLGQLYLDDGKVDGKTLVPSAWVRRSTQAHAQVDEGVEYGYLWWRMQFPVAGTMWNSYAMNGSGGNSVQVFPEQRVVVVITTTNFDVPQPHRLTAKLLIEQILPAL
;
A
#
# COMPACT_ATOMS: atom_id res chain seq x y z
N LEU A 1 -4.83 10.21 6.14
CA LEU A 1 -4.48 9.04 5.32
C LEU A 1 -3.33 8.25 5.94
N TYR A 2 -2.28 8.92 6.36
CA TYR A 2 -1.15 8.26 7.00
C TYR A 2 -1.57 7.43 8.23
N ARG A 3 -2.40 8.00 9.10
CA ARG A 3 -2.87 7.32 10.33
C ARG A 3 -3.70 6.07 10.03
N LEU A 4 -4.42 6.04 8.91
CA LEU A 4 -5.16 4.86 8.49
C LEU A 4 -4.22 3.73 8.06
N GLY A 5 -3.18 4.05 7.30
CA GLY A 5 -2.11 3.09 6.97
C GLY A 5 -1.39 2.59 8.21
N GLN A 6 -1.06 3.50 9.14
CA GLN A 6 -0.41 3.16 10.40
C GLN A 6 -1.29 2.25 11.27
N LEU A 7 -2.60 2.51 11.33
CA LEU A 7 -3.56 1.66 12.04
C LEU A 7 -3.49 0.21 11.56
N TYR A 8 -3.46 0.01 10.25
CA TYR A 8 -3.37 -1.33 9.68
C TYR A 8 -1.98 -1.95 9.88
N LEU A 9 -0.92 -1.15 9.79
CA LEU A 9 0.44 -1.61 10.09
C LEU A 9 0.56 -2.11 11.54
N ASP A 10 -0.16 -1.48 12.46
CA ASP A 10 -0.17 -1.82 13.88
C ASP A 10 -1.30 -2.79 14.26
N ASP A 11 -1.74 -3.61 13.31
CA ASP A 11 -2.77 -4.65 13.51
C ASP A 11 -4.10 -4.13 14.07
N GLY A 12 -4.48 -2.91 13.72
CA GLY A 12 -5.74 -2.31 14.13
C GLY A 12 -5.72 -1.65 15.50
N LYS A 13 -4.54 -1.39 16.05
CA LYS A 13 -4.37 -0.79 17.38
C LYS A 13 -3.89 0.65 17.29
N VAL A 14 -4.38 1.49 18.20
CA VAL A 14 -3.89 2.84 18.46
C VAL A 14 -3.71 3.01 19.95
N ASP A 15 -2.51 3.40 20.38
CA ASP A 15 -2.15 3.59 21.81
C ASP A 15 -2.52 2.36 22.67
N GLY A 16 -2.29 1.17 22.12
CA GLY A 16 -2.59 -0.10 22.78
C GLY A 16 -4.06 -0.50 22.78
N LYS A 17 -4.95 0.32 22.21
CA LYS A 17 -6.39 0.02 22.11
C LYS A 17 -6.73 -0.53 20.74
N THR A 18 -7.49 -1.61 20.71
CA THR A 18 -7.98 -2.21 19.46
C THR A 18 -9.14 -1.39 18.91
N LEU A 19 -8.95 -0.75 17.75
CA LEU A 19 -10.01 -0.10 16.98
C LEU A 19 -10.58 -1.02 15.89
N VAL A 20 -9.71 -1.82 15.27
CA VAL A 20 -10.08 -2.81 14.27
C VAL A 20 -9.51 -4.16 14.72
N PRO A 21 -10.31 -5.23 14.78
CA PRO A 21 -9.78 -6.55 15.18
C PRO A 21 -8.62 -6.98 14.29
N SER A 22 -7.54 -7.50 14.89
CA SER A 22 -6.36 -7.94 14.14
C SER A 22 -6.70 -9.04 13.13
N ALA A 23 -7.66 -9.91 13.46
CA ALA A 23 -8.16 -10.93 12.53
C ALA A 23 -8.76 -10.30 11.27
N TRP A 24 -9.46 -9.18 11.39
CA TRP A 24 -10.01 -8.46 10.24
C TRP A 24 -8.91 -7.77 9.42
N VAL A 25 -7.93 -7.16 10.08
CA VAL A 25 -6.77 -6.58 9.38
C VAL A 25 -6.11 -7.64 8.50
N ARG A 26 -5.83 -8.81 9.04
CA ARG A 26 -5.22 -9.92 8.28
C ARG A 26 -6.14 -10.37 7.15
N ARG A 27 -7.41 -10.61 7.43
CA ARG A 27 -8.37 -11.11 6.44
C ARG A 27 -8.61 -10.12 5.31
N SER A 28 -8.77 -8.84 5.61
CA SER A 28 -9.05 -7.80 4.60
C SER A 28 -7.86 -7.51 3.71
N THR A 29 -6.63 -7.73 4.18
CA THR A 29 -5.41 -7.50 3.41
C THR A 29 -4.88 -8.74 2.70
N GLN A 30 -5.51 -9.90 2.85
CA GLN A 30 -5.18 -11.11 2.11
C GLN A 30 -5.64 -11.02 0.65
N ALA A 31 -5.00 -11.81 -0.21
CA ALA A 31 -5.42 -11.96 -1.60
C ALA A 31 -6.73 -12.74 -1.68
N HIS A 32 -7.81 -12.07 -2.09
CA HIS A 32 -9.11 -12.70 -2.34
C HIS A 32 -9.42 -12.78 -3.83
N ALA A 33 -8.72 -12.01 -4.67
CA ALA A 33 -8.85 -12.02 -6.11
C ALA A 33 -7.50 -11.75 -6.77
N GLN A 34 -7.25 -12.41 -7.89
CA GLN A 34 -6.13 -12.13 -8.78
C GLN A 34 -6.60 -11.12 -9.82
N VAL A 35 -5.95 -9.98 -9.91
CA VAL A 35 -6.32 -8.90 -10.85
C VAL A 35 -5.43 -8.93 -12.08
N ASP A 36 -4.10 -9.02 -11.88
CA ASP A 36 -3.10 -9.06 -12.93
C ASP A 36 -1.87 -9.77 -12.38
N GLU A 37 -0.86 -10.01 -13.23
CA GLU A 37 0.40 -10.61 -12.77
C GLU A 37 1.03 -9.71 -11.68
N GLY A 38 1.27 -10.29 -10.51
CA GLY A 38 1.84 -9.58 -9.36
C GLY A 38 0.89 -8.59 -8.68
N VAL A 39 -0.38 -8.54 -9.09
CA VAL A 39 -1.39 -7.65 -8.50
C VAL A 39 -2.59 -8.46 -8.04
N GLU A 40 -2.86 -8.39 -6.76
CA GLU A 40 -3.98 -9.07 -6.12
C GLU A 40 -4.85 -8.07 -5.37
N TYR A 41 -6.07 -8.46 -5.05
CA TYR A 41 -7.02 -7.60 -4.34
C TYR A 41 -7.62 -8.34 -3.14
N GLY A 42 -7.59 -7.68 -2.01
CA GLY A 42 -8.26 -8.11 -0.80
C GLY A 42 -9.66 -7.48 -0.68
N TYR A 43 -10.08 -7.15 0.53
CA TYR A 43 -11.31 -6.40 0.77
C TYR A 43 -10.98 -4.90 0.81
N LEU A 44 -11.05 -4.25 -0.35
CA LEU A 44 -10.72 -2.85 -0.60
C LEU A 44 -9.22 -2.53 -0.48
N TRP A 45 -8.36 -3.54 -0.40
CA TRP A 45 -6.93 -3.39 -0.36
C TRP A 45 -6.30 -4.03 -1.59
N TRP A 46 -5.47 -3.27 -2.31
CA TRP A 46 -4.63 -3.80 -3.39
C TRP A 46 -3.39 -4.44 -2.78
N ARG A 47 -3.01 -5.58 -3.29
CA ARG A 47 -1.74 -6.22 -2.93
C ARG A 47 -0.79 -6.05 -4.11
N MET A 48 0.36 -5.45 -3.84
CA MET A 48 1.30 -5.04 -4.88
C MET A 48 2.71 -5.45 -4.50
N GLN A 49 3.56 -5.59 -5.52
CA GLN A 49 4.97 -5.91 -5.36
C GLN A 49 5.82 -4.89 -6.10
N PHE A 50 6.88 -4.43 -5.45
CA PHE A 50 7.80 -3.45 -6.02
C PHE A 50 9.22 -4.00 -5.96
N PRO A 51 9.90 -4.19 -7.13
CA PRO A 51 11.30 -4.61 -7.16
C PRO A 51 12.21 -3.42 -6.85
N VAL A 52 13.04 -3.56 -5.82
CA VAL A 52 13.97 -2.52 -5.40
C VAL A 52 15.32 -3.16 -5.10
N ALA A 53 16.35 -2.85 -5.90
CA ALA A 53 17.74 -3.30 -5.69
C ALA A 53 17.85 -4.81 -5.44
N GLY A 54 17.15 -5.63 -6.23
CA GLY A 54 17.17 -7.09 -6.12
C GLY A 54 16.28 -7.67 -5.02
N THR A 55 15.59 -6.82 -4.27
CA THR A 55 14.65 -7.22 -3.23
C THR A 55 13.22 -6.87 -3.65
N MET A 56 12.28 -7.79 -3.43
CA MET A 56 10.87 -7.54 -3.68
C MET A 56 10.22 -6.97 -2.41
N TRP A 57 9.68 -5.77 -2.52
CA TRP A 57 8.91 -5.13 -1.45
C TRP A 57 7.43 -5.40 -1.65
N ASN A 58 6.82 -6.08 -0.69
CA ASN A 58 5.40 -6.42 -0.72
C ASN A 58 4.60 -5.38 0.05
N SER A 59 3.52 -4.91 -0.56
CA SER A 59 2.62 -3.94 0.08
C SER A 59 1.17 -4.36 -0.02
N TYR A 60 0.35 -3.77 0.83
CA TYR A 60 -1.07 -3.61 0.58
C TYR A 60 -1.40 -2.11 0.57
N ALA A 61 -2.32 -1.72 -0.28
CA ALA A 61 -2.52 -0.30 -0.61
C ALA A 61 -3.98 0.08 -0.81
N MET A 62 -4.26 1.32 -0.45
CA MET A 62 -5.45 2.02 -0.91
C MET A 62 -5.03 2.95 -2.06
N ASN A 63 -5.63 2.78 -3.22
CA ASN A 63 -5.34 3.59 -4.39
C ASN A 63 -6.56 4.43 -4.78
N GLY A 64 -6.31 5.67 -5.11
CA GLY A 64 -7.33 6.61 -5.57
C GLY A 64 -7.02 7.17 -6.96
N SER A 65 -8.01 7.79 -7.58
CA SER A 65 -7.87 8.40 -8.89
C SER A 65 -6.70 9.38 -8.93
N GLY A 66 -6.02 9.49 -10.07
CA GLY A 66 -4.92 10.42 -10.26
C GLY A 66 -3.58 9.97 -9.70
N GLY A 67 -3.44 8.70 -9.30
CA GLY A 67 -2.20 8.17 -8.74
C GLY A 67 -2.05 8.36 -7.24
N ASN A 68 -3.12 8.74 -6.55
CA ASN A 68 -3.13 8.83 -5.09
C ASN A 68 -2.99 7.44 -4.48
N SER A 69 -2.18 7.31 -3.44
CA SER A 69 -1.90 6.01 -2.84
C SER A 69 -1.51 6.12 -1.37
N VAL A 70 -2.00 5.17 -0.59
CA VAL A 70 -1.47 4.86 0.74
C VAL A 70 -0.90 3.44 0.66
N GLN A 71 0.41 3.32 0.73
CA GLN A 71 1.12 2.04 0.67
C GLN A 71 1.57 1.63 2.05
N VAL A 72 1.27 0.41 2.44
CA VAL A 72 1.73 -0.17 3.71
C VAL A 72 2.65 -1.33 3.41
N PHE A 73 3.88 -1.25 3.88
CA PHE A 73 4.91 -2.29 3.75
C PHE A 73 5.13 -2.94 5.11
N PRO A 74 4.44 -4.04 5.42
CA PRO A 74 4.48 -4.61 6.77
C PRO A 74 5.83 -5.18 7.16
N GLU A 75 6.58 -5.77 6.22
CA GLU A 75 7.89 -6.34 6.52
C GLU A 75 8.92 -5.26 6.90
N GLN A 76 8.87 -4.11 6.22
CA GLN A 76 9.78 -3.00 6.48
C GLN A 76 9.26 -2.03 7.55
N ARG A 77 8.02 -2.20 7.99
CA ARG A 77 7.37 -1.32 8.97
C ARG A 77 7.27 0.13 8.48
N VAL A 78 6.86 0.30 7.22
CA VAL A 78 6.80 1.61 6.56
C VAL A 78 5.40 1.87 6.01
N VAL A 79 4.95 3.10 6.15
CA VAL A 79 3.75 3.63 5.47
C VAL A 79 4.19 4.79 4.59
N VAL A 80 3.81 4.74 3.32
CA VAL A 80 4.07 5.82 2.35
C VAL A 80 2.74 6.37 1.85
N VAL A 81 2.55 7.66 1.94
CA VAL A 81 1.39 8.36 1.38
C VAL A 81 1.85 9.25 0.24
N ILE A 82 1.24 9.07 -0.91
CA ILE A 82 1.47 9.91 -2.09
C ILE A 82 0.14 10.53 -2.48
N THR A 83 0.09 11.85 -2.51
CA THR A 83 -1.06 12.60 -3.01
C THR A 83 -0.66 13.34 -4.26
N THR A 84 -1.51 13.28 -5.28
CA THR A 84 -1.26 13.87 -6.58
C THR A 84 -2.53 14.50 -7.14
N THR A 85 -2.37 15.28 -8.21
CA THR A 85 -3.47 15.85 -8.99
C THR A 85 -3.43 15.39 -10.45
N ASN A 86 -2.84 14.23 -10.74
CA ASN A 86 -2.64 13.71 -12.09
C ASN A 86 -3.91 13.06 -12.68
N PHE A 87 -5.04 13.74 -12.56
CA PHE A 87 -6.35 13.20 -12.98
C PHE A 87 -6.47 13.08 -14.51
N ASP A 88 -5.79 13.94 -15.26
CA ASP A 88 -5.82 13.97 -16.72
C ASP A 88 -4.61 13.28 -17.36
N VAL A 89 -3.76 12.64 -16.56
CA VAL A 89 -2.58 11.95 -17.05
C VAL A 89 -2.92 10.48 -17.30
N PRO A 90 -2.55 9.92 -18.48
CA PRO A 90 -2.71 8.48 -18.71
C PRO A 90 -1.91 7.65 -17.70
N GLN A 91 -2.55 6.60 -17.15
CA GLN A 91 -1.92 5.65 -16.23
C GLN A 91 -1.18 6.33 -15.06
N PRO A 92 -1.85 7.16 -14.25
CA PRO A 92 -1.19 7.93 -13.20
C PRO A 92 -0.54 7.06 -12.13
N HIS A 93 -1.03 5.84 -11.92
CA HIS A 93 -0.44 4.89 -10.96
C HIS A 93 0.94 4.38 -11.39
N ARG A 94 1.27 4.42 -12.68
CA ARG A 94 2.63 4.13 -13.15
C ARG A 94 3.64 5.18 -12.68
N LEU A 95 3.23 6.45 -12.65
CA LEU A 95 4.06 7.53 -12.12
C LEU A 95 4.29 7.34 -10.61
N THR A 96 3.26 6.98 -9.89
CA THR A 96 3.34 6.68 -8.45
C THR A 96 4.29 5.51 -8.19
N ALA A 97 4.14 4.41 -8.95
CA ALA A 97 5.02 3.25 -8.83
C ALA A 97 6.48 3.58 -9.17
N LYS A 98 6.70 4.38 -10.22
CA LYS A 98 8.04 4.84 -10.60
C LYS A 98 8.69 5.65 -9.48
N LEU A 99 7.95 6.57 -8.89
CA LEU A 99 8.43 7.37 -7.76
C LEU A 99 8.80 6.49 -6.56
N LEU A 100 7.97 5.50 -6.24
CA LEU A 100 8.27 4.53 -5.18
C LEU A 100 9.56 3.77 -5.47
N ILE A 101 9.67 3.15 -6.63
CA ILE A 101 10.78 2.25 -6.98
C ILE A 101 12.10 3.01 -7.13
N GLU A 102 12.08 4.19 -7.75
CA GLU A 102 13.31 4.90 -8.12
C GLU A 102 13.78 5.89 -7.06
N GLN A 103 12.88 6.42 -6.23
CA GLN A 103 13.23 7.53 -5.34
C GLN A 103 12.94 7.22 -3.87
N ILE A 104 11.77 6.70 -3.54
CA ILE A 104 11.34 6.59 -2.14
C ILE A 104 11.91 5.34 -1.49
N LEU A 105 11.60 4.16 -2.02
CA LEU A 105 11.98 2.90 -1.39
C LEU A 105 13.50 2.71 -1.31
N PRO A 106 14.30 3.08 -2.33
CA PRO A 106 15.75 2.98 -2.22
C PRO A 106 16.37 3.87 -1.15
N ALA A 107 15.69 4.93 -0.73
CA ALA A 107 16.17 5.87 0.28
C ALA A 107 15.84 5.45 1.73
N LEU A 108 15.08 4.38 1.90
CA LEU A 108 14.64 3.92 3.24
C LEU A 108 15.55 2.88 3.88
#